data_5d29d95b338a2e8b42408c6946c4e35f
#
_entry.id   5d29d95b338a2e8b42408c6946c4e35f
#
_cell.length_a   1.000
_cell.length_b   1.000
_cell.length_c   1.000
_cell.angle_alpha   90.00
_cell.angle_beta   90.00
_cell.angle_gamma   90.00
#
_symmetry.space_group_name_H-M   'P 1'
#
loop_
_entity.id
_entity.type
_entity.pdbx_description
1 polymer ?
#
loop_
_entity_poly.entity_id
_entity_poly.type
_entity_poly.pdbx_seq_one_letter_code
_entity_poly.pdbx_strand_id
1 'polypeptide(L)'
;MFFIHRCIMDMTKYKFLQQGVAMPAMNNILSKWVPVSERSRSLALVYSGMYLGSVTGLAFSPFLIHKFGWPSVFYSFGSLGTVWFATWAAKAYSTPLEDPGISAEEKKLIISQTTSGEPVTTIPWGVILSKPPVWALIACHFCHNWGTFILLTWMPTYYNQVLKFNLTESSLFCVLPWLTMAISANVGGWIADTLVSRGTSVTTVRKIMQSIGFLGPAFFLSQLSHIDSPALAVLCMACSQGSDAFSQSGLYSNHQDIGPRYAGVLLGLSNTAGVLAGVFGTAATGYILQHGLP
;
A
#
# COMPACT_ATOMS: atom_id res chain seq x y z
N MET A 1 12.76 -36.08 -5.76
CA MET A 1 13.24 -34.70 -5.93
C MET A 1 12.38 -33.89 -6.93
N PHE A 2 12.05 -34.42 -8.12
CA PHE A 2 11.20 -33.76 -9.12
C PHE A 2 9.76 -33.41 -8.65
N PHE A 3 9.14 -34.27 -7.84
CA PHE A 3 7.77 -34.11 -7.35
C PHE A 3 7.66 -32.93 -6.35
N ILE A 4 8.66 -32.79 -5.47
CA ILE A 4 8.73 -31.70 -4.49
C ILE A 4 8.96 -30.37 -5.21
N HIS A 5 9.81 -30.34 -6.25
CA HIS A 5 10.06 -29.13 -7.03
C HIS A 5 8.81 -28.67 -7.79
N ARG A 6 8.03 -29.59 -8.34
CA ARG A 6 6.77 -29.28 -9.03
C ARG A 6 5.69 -28.80 -8.06
N CYS A 7 5.59 -29.39 -6.87
CA CYS A 7 4.68 -28.93 -5.82
C CYS A 7 5.02 -27.53 -5.30
N ILE A 8 6.32 -27.22 -5.14
CA ILE A 8 6.79 -25.88 -4.76
C ILE A 8 6.51 -24.86 -5.87
N MET A 9 6.72 -25.22 -7.13
CA MET A 9 6.41 -24.34 -8.28
C MET A 9 4.91 -24.08 -8.42
N ASP A 10 4.05 -25.07 -8.19
CA ASP A 10 2.60 -24.88 -8.22
C ASP A 10 2.13 -24.05 -7.01
N MET A 11 2.66 -24.29 -5.83
CA MET A 11 2.38 -23.44 -4.66
C MET A 11 2.84 -21.99 -4.83
N THR A 12 3.95 -21.73 -5.52
CA THR A 12 4.39 -20.36 -5.82
C THR A 12 3.46 -19.67 -6.81
N LYS A 13 2.98 -20.35 -7.86
CA LYS A 13 1.99 -19.81 -8.80
C LYS A 13 0.69 -19.39 -8.08
N TYR A 14 0.17 -20.24 -7.19
CA TYR A 14 -1.02 -19.92 -6.40
C TYR A 14 -0.78 -18.76 -5.41
N LYS A 15 0.42 -18.66 -4.81
CA LYS A 15 0.78 -17.53 -3.92
C LYS A 15 0.79 -16.20 -4.65
N PHE A 16 1.34 -16.11 -5.86
CA PHE A 16 1.32 -14.88 -6.65
C PHE A 16 -0.11 -14.44 -7.02
N LEU A 17 -0.96 -15.38 -7.40
CA LEU A 17 -2.37 -15.09 -7.66
C LEU A 17 -3.11 -14.61 -6.40
N GLN A 18 -2.87 -15.24 -5.25
CA GLN A 18 -3.47 -14.85 -3.97
C GLN A 18 -3.03 -13.46 -3.51
N GLN A 19 -1.75 -13.11 -3.66
CA GLN A 19 -1.25 -11.77 -3.32
C GLN A 19 -1.87 -10.67 -4.19
N GLY A 20 -2.07 -10.93 -5.47
CA GLY A 20 -2.70 -9.98 -6.39
C GLY A 20 -4.16 -9.66 -6.04
N VAL A 21 -4.88 -10.60 -5.40
CA VAL A 21 -6.28 -10.43 -5.02
C VAL A 21 -6.45 -9.82 -3.62
N ALA A 22 -5.44 -9.88 -2.76
CA ALA A 22 -5.54 -9.46 -1.35
C ALA A 22 -5.96 -7.99 -1.19
N MET A 23 -5.31 -7.07 -1.89
CA MET A 23 -5.63 -5.64 -1.80
C MET A 23 -7.01 -5.28 -2.38
N PRO A 24 -7.41 -5.77 -3.57
CA PRO A 24 -8.77 -5.61 -4.07
C PRO A 24 -9.83 -6.20 -3.14
N ALA A 25 -9.60 -7.38 -2.58
CA ALA A 25 -10.52 -8.03 -1.65
C ALA A 25 -10.67 -7.22 -0.35
N MET A 26 -9.56 -6.76 0.22
CA MET A 26 -9.53 -5.90 1.40
C MET A 26 -10.33 -4.61 1.15
N ASN A 27 -10.10 -3.95 0.02
CA ASN A 27 -10.81 -2.71 -0.31
C ASN A 27 -12.33 -2.96 -0.51
N ASN A 28 -12.69 -4.10 -1.09
CA ASN A 28 -14.10 -4.51 -1.21
C ASN A 28 -14.74 -4.77 0.17
N ILE A 29 -14.03 -5.40 1.10
CA ILE A 29 -14.52 -5.61 2.48
C ILE A 29 -14.70 -4.26 3.17
N LEU A 30 -13.70 -3.40 3.15
CA LEU A 30 -13.76 -2.08 3.78
C LEU A 30 -14.91 -1.22 3.22
N SER A 31 -15.20 -1.31 1.93
CA SER A 31 -16.31 -0.57 1.34
C SER A 31 -17.68 -0.98 1.87
N LYS A 32 -17.82 -2.20 2.42
CA LYS A 32 -19.05 -2.74 3.00
C LYS A 32 -19.14 -2.55 4.52
N TRP A 33 -17.99 -2.52 5.19
CA TRP A 33 -17.91 -2.48 6.66
C TRP A 33 -17.70 -1.08 7.23
N VAL A 34 -17.16 -0.16 6.44
CA VAL A 34 -16.72 1.15 6.95
C VAL A 34 -17.60 2.27 6.41
N PRO A 35 -18.21 3.08 7.30
CA PRO A 35 -18.94 4.28 6.95
C PRO A 35 -18.06 5.29 6.19
N VAL A 36 -18.69 6.12 5.34
CA VAL A 36 -17.98 7.12 4.53
C VAL A 36 -17.15 8.08 5.39
N SER A 37 -17.64 8.42 6.59
CA SER A 37 -16.99 9.34 7.54
C SER A 37 -15.68 8.81 8.15
N GLU A 38 -15.46 7.49 8.14
CA GLU A 38 -14.29 6.83 8.76
C GLU A 38 -13.43 6.06 7.75
N ARG A 39 -13.73 6.22 6.48
CA ARG A 39 -13.11 5.46 5.38
C ARG A 39 -11.60 5.68 5.28
N SER A 40 -11.14 6.92 5.41
CA SER A 40 -9.72 7.26 5.30
C SER A 40 -8.92 6.73 6.49
N ARG A 41 -9.47 6.80 7.70
CA ARG A 41 -8.82 6.24 8.90
C ARG A 41 -8.68 4.73 8.82
N SER A 42 -9.73 4.05 8.41
CA SER A 42 -9.73 2.58 8.30
C SER A 42 -8.75 2.09 7.24
N LEU A 43 -8.70 2.74 6.06
CA LEU A 43 -7.69 2.46 5.05
C LEU A 43 -6.29 2.75 5.57
N ALA A 44 -6.07 3.88 6.21
CA ALA A 44 -4.79 4.26 6.77
C ALA A 44 -4.29 3.23 7.79
N LEU A 45 -5.17 2.73 8.66
CA LEU A 45 -4.83 1.68 9.63
C LEU A 45 -4.39 0.38 8.94
N VAL A 46 -5.11 -0.06 7.92
CA VAL A 46 -4.75 -1.27 7.17
C VAL A 46 -3.41 -1.11 6.45
N TYR A 47 -3.19 0.01 5.77
CA TYR A 47 -1.92 0.27 5.09
C TYR A 47 -0.77 0.47 6.07
N SER A 48 -1.00 1.07 7.23
CA SER A 48 0.04 1.18 8.27
C SER A 48 0.50 -0.19 8.77
N GLY A 49 -0.41 -1.17 8.83
CA GLY A 49 -0.06 -2.57 9.12
C GLY A 49 0.91 -3.15 8.08
N MET A 50 0.72 -2.85 6.79
CA MET A 50 1.64 -3.24 5.73
C MET A 50 3.03 -2.59 5.90
N TYR A 51 3.07 -1.29 6.24
CA TYR A 51 4.33 -0.58 6.48
C TYR A 51 5.05 -1.11 7.72
N LEU A 52 4.34 -1.39 8.81
CA LEU A 52 4.91 -2.01 10.00
C LEU A 52 5.42 -3.43 9.73
N GLY A 53 4.75 -4.17 8.83
CA GLY A 53 5.25 -5.44 8.32
C GLY A 53 6.60 -5.30 7.61
N SER A 54 6.77 -4.26 6.78
CA SER A 54 8.04 -3.94 6.13
C SER A 54 9.12 -3.56 7.15
N VAL A 55 8.79 -2.73 8.15
CA VAL A 55 9.69 -2.40 9.28
C VAL A 55 10.15 -3.67 10.00
N THR A 56 9.22 -4.53 10.35
CA THR A 56 9.50 -5.79 11.05
C THR A 56 10.39 -6.70 10.19
N GLY A 57 10.08 -6.82 8.89
CA GLY A 57 10.89 -7.59 7.95
C GLY A 57 12.33 -7.09 7.87
N LEU A 58 12.52 -5.79 7.66
CA LEU A 58 13.86 -5.19 7.53
C LEU A 58 14.67 -5.26 8.83
N ALA A 59 14.02 -5.07 9.99
CA ALA A 59 14.70 -5.08 11.28
C ALA A 59 15.11 -6.50 11.72
N PHE A 60 14.24 -7.49 11.54
CA PHE A 60 14.47 -8.83 12.08
C PHE A 60 15.13 -9.79 11.09
N SER A 61 15.00 -9.61 9.78
CA SER A 61 15.59 -10.52 8.79
C SER A 61 17.11 -10.62 8.90
N PRO A 62 17.90 -9.55 9.05
CA PRO A 62 19.34 -9.67 9.20
C PRO A 62 19.76 -10.50 10.44
N PHE A 63 19.05 -10.33 11.56
CA PHE A 63 19.27 -11.10 12.78
C PHE A 63 18.98 -12.59 12.58
N LEU A 64 17.84 -12.91 11.96
CA LEU A 64 17.46 -14.30 11.66
C LEU A 64 18.46 -14.96 10.71
N ILE A 65 18.90 -14.26 9.68
CA ILE A 65 19.87 -14.75 8.70
C ILE A 65 21.20 -15.04 9.38
N HIS A 66 21.69 -14.13 10.21
CA HIS A 66 22.97 -14.27 10.88
C HIS A 66 22.96 -15.45 11.88
N LYS A 67 21.86 -15.65 12.61
CA LYS A 67 21.79 -16.67 13.67
C LYS A 67 21.35 -18.05 13.18
N PHE A 68 20.45 -18.12 12.21
CA PHE A 68 19.77 -19.34 11.79
C PHE A 68 19.84 -19.62 10.28
N GLY A 69 20.51 -18.73 9.52
CA GLY A 69 20.57 -18.80 8.06
C GLY A 69 19.32 -18.25 7.37
N TRP A 70 19.44 -17.98 6.07
CA TRP A 70 18.39 -17.34 5.28
C TRP A 70 17.02 -18.06 5.24
N PRO A 71 16.91 -19.43 5.33
CA PRO A 71 15.61 -20.09 5.32
C PRO A 71 14.74 -19.75 6.54
N SER A 72 15.36 -19.38 7.67
CA SER A 72 14.65 -19.03 8.90
C SER A 72 13.70 -17.86 8.75
N VAL A 73 14.02 -16.91 7.88
CA VAL A 73 13.17 -15.75 7.57
C VAL A 73 11.82 -16.22 7.03
N PHE A 74 11.85 -17.16 6.06
CA PHE A 74 10.62 -17.66 5.44
C PHE A 74 9.78 -18.50 6.41
N TYR A 75 10.44 -19.33 7.23
CA TYR A 75 9.72 -20.15 8.22
C TYR A 75 9.09 -19.25 9.31
N SER A 76 9.81 -18.26 9.83
CA SER A 76 9.32 -17.39 10.88
C SER A 76 8.14 -16.53 10.41
N PHE A 77 8.29 -15.82 9.30
CA PHE A 77 7.20 -14.98 8.78
C PHE A 77 6.06 -15.82 8.17
N GLY A 78 6.35 -16.96 7.60
CA GLY A 78 5.34 -17.90 7.09
C GLY A 78 4.47 -18.49 8.20
N SER A 79 5.07 -18.90 9.33
CA SER A 79 4.31 -19.38 10.49
C SER A 79 3.41 -18.30 11.09
N LEU A 80 3.92 -17.05 11.21
CA LEU A 80 3.13 -15.91 11.66
C LEU A 80 1.92 -15.65 10.73
N GLY A 81 2.14 -15.73 9.40
CA GLY A 81 1.09 -15.63 8.40
C GLY A 81 0.04 -16.75 8.52
N THR A 82 0.45 -17.98 8.85
CA THR A 82 -0.46 -19.11 9.08
C THR A 82 -1.34 -18.89 10.31
N VAL A 83 -0.78 -18.40 11.41
CA VAL A 83 -1.53 -18.06 12.64
C VAL A 83 -2.54 -16.94 12.34
N TRP A 84 -2.10 -15.91 11.62
CA TRP A 84 -2.99 -14.82 11.20
C TRP A 84 -4.14 -15.34 10.33
N PHE A 85 -3.84 -16.19 9.35
CA PHE A 85 -4.86 -16.77 8.46
C PHE A 85 -5.88 -17.61 9.23
N ALA A 86 -5.44 -18.44 10.18
CA ALA A 86 -6.34 -19.23 11.01
C ALA A 86 -7.29 -18.32 11.83
N THR A 87 -6.75 -17.23 12.41
CA THR A 87 -7.55 -16.25 13.15
C THR A 87 -8.55 -15.53 12.25
N TRP A 88 -8.10 -15.12 11.06
CA TRP A 88 -8.95 -14.47 10.07
C TRP A 88 -10.09 -15.39 9.61
N ALA A 89 -9.77 -16.63 9.23
CA ALA A 89 -10.76 -17.61 8.77
C ALA A 89 -11.83 -17.92 9.83
N ALA A 90 -11.46 -17.82 11.11
CA ALA A 90 -12.39 -18.07 12.22
C ALA A 90 -13.31 -16.88 12.56
N LYS A 91 -12.92 -15.64 12.22
CA LYS A 91 -13.60 -14.43 12.70
C LYS A 91 -14.07 -13.46 11.60
N ALA A 92 -13.65 -13.64 10.35
CA ALA A 92 -13.97 -12.70 9.29
C ALA A 92 -15.27 -13.07 8.57
N TYR A 93 -16.12 -12.09 8.35
CA TYR A 93 -17.35 -12.19 7.58
C TYR A 93 -17.30 -11.24 6.38
N SER A 94 -17.93 -11.62 5.28
CA SER A 94 -17.92 -10.83 4.05
C SER A 94 -18.80 -9.58 4.13
N THR A 95 -19.82 -9.60 4.97
CA THR A 95 -20.75 -8.49 5.16
C THR A 95 -21.16 -8.38 6.63
N PRO A 96 -21.54 -7.19 7.12
CA PRO A 96 -22.09 -7.02 8.48
C PRO A 96 -23.37 -7.82 8.73
N LEU A 97 -24.08 -8.23 7.66
CA LEU A 97 -25.30 -9.02 7.76
C LEU A 97 -25.04 -10.44 8.25
N GLU A 98 -23.89 -10.99 7.92
CA GLU A 98 -23.48 -12.37 8.22
C GLU A 98 -22.84 -12.51 9.61
N ASP A 99 -22.42 -11.40 10.22
CA ASP A 99 -21.74 -11.42 11.52
C ASP A 99 -22.76 -11.51 12.67
N PRO A 100 -22.73 -12.59 13.46
CA PRO A 100 -23.60 -12.73 14.62
C PRO A 100 -23.12 -11.93 15.84
N GLY A 101 -21.87 -11.44 15.84
CA GLY A 101 -21.25 -10.73 16.96
C GLY A 101 -21.50 -9.22 16.97
N ILE A 102 -21.98 -8.64 15.86
CA ILE A 102 -22.23 -7.21 15.74
C ILE A 102 -23.55 -6.80 16.42
N SER A 103 -23.57 -5.66 17.11
CA SER A 103 -24.78 -5.13 17.71
C SER A 103 -25.80 -4.68 16.65
N ALA A 104 -27.09 -4.76 16.98
CA ALA A 104 -28.17 -4.36 16.04
C ALA A 104 -28.09 -2.87 15.68
N GLU A 105 -27.65 -2.02 16.60
CA GLU A 105 -27.48 -0.58 16.41
C GLU A 105 -26.31 -0.30 15.45
N GLU A 106 -25.17 -0.91 15.68
CA GLU A 106 -23.99 -0.78 14.84
C GLU A 106 -24.24 -1.33 13.43
N LYS A 107 -24.89 -2.49 13.32
CA LYS A 107 -25.32 -3.07 12.06
C LYS A 107 -26.20 -2.11 11.26
N LYS A 108 -27.19 -1.47 11.90
CA LYS A 108 -28.06 -0.48 11.28
C LYS A 108 -27.29 0.75 10.82
N LEU A 109 -26.33 1.23 11.65
CA LEU A 109 -25.49 2.38 11.31
C LEU A 109 -24.65 2.08 10.07
N ILE A 110 -23.95 0.95 10.05
CA ILE A 110 -23.09 0.57 8.92
C ILE A 110 -23.93 0.43 7.64
N ILE A 111 -25.04 -0.30 7.69
CA ILE A 111 -25.91 -0.54 6.52
C ILE A 111 -26.49 0.78 5.99
N SER A 112 -26.84 1.73 6.85
CA SER A 112 -27.39 3.01 6.41
C SER A 112 -26.38 3.91 5.68
N GLN A 113 -25.09 3.72 5.93
CA GLN A 113 -24.00 4.54 5.40
C GLN A 113 -23.11 3.84 4.39
N THR A 114 -23.28 2.53 4.21
CA THR A 114 -22.52 1.73 3.25
C THR A 114 -23.43 1.22 2.15
N THR A 115 -22.86 0.91 1.01
CA THR A 115 -23.58 0.31 -0.13
C THR A 115 -23.77 -1.19 0.12
N SER A 116 -24.69 -1.57 1.00
CA SER A 116 -25.14 -2.97 1.16
C SER A 116 -26.07 -3.34 0.02
N GLY A 117 -25.53 -3.45 -1.18
CA GLY A 117 -26.25 -3.94 -2.34
C GLY A 117 -26.04 -5.44 -2.53
N GLU A 118 -26.92 -6.06 -3.34
CA GLU A 118 -26.78 -7.45 -3.78
C GLU A 118 -25.37 -7.76 -4.32
N PRO A 119 -24.89 -9.00 -4.20
CA PRO A 119 -23.59 -9.40 -4.76
C PRO A 119 -23.46 -8.98 -6.23
N VAL A 120 -22.31 -8.45 -6.59
CA VAL A 120 -22.03 -8.06 -7.98
C VAL A 120 -21.90 -9.32 -8.82
N THR A 121 -22.91 -9.62 -9.63
CA THR A 121 -22.92 -10.79 -10.53
C THR A 121 -22.29 -10.47 -11.87
N THR A 122 -22.39 -9.21 -12.32
CA THR A 122 -21.83 -8.76 -13.60
C THR A 122 -21.10 -7.43 -13.44
N ILE A 123 -19.92 -7.32 -14.07
CA ILE A 123 -19.14 -6.09 -14.05
C ILE A 123 -19.39 -5.32 -15.34
N PRO A 124 -19.95 -4.09 -15.29
CA PRO A 124 -20.25 -3.30 -16.48
C PRO A 124 -18.98 -2.61 -17.02
N TRP A 125 -18.07 -3.37 -17.60
CA TRP A 125 -16.77 -2.89 -18.09
C TRP A 125 -16.88 -1.67 -19.03
N GLY A 126 -17.83 -1.69 -19.96
CA GLY A 126 -18.06 -0.56 -20.87
C GLY A 126 -18.42 0.74 -20.15
N VAL A 127 -19.24 0.66 -19.10
CA VAL A 127 -19.61 1.82 -18.30
C VAL A 127 -18.41 2.30 -17.45
N ILE A 128 -17.69 1.39 -16.82
CA ILE A 128 -16.51 1.73 -15.97
C ILE A 128 -15.46 2.44 -16.81
N LEU A 129 -15.08 1.85 -17.96
CA LEU A 129 -14.02 2.37 -18.81
C LEU A 129 -14.43 3.62 -19.61
N SER A 130 -15.73 3.95 -19.70
CA SER A 130 -16.19 5.20 -20.31
C SER A 130 -16.10 6.41 -19.39
N LYS A 131 -15.83 6.23 -18.09
CA LYS A 131 -15.85 7.32 -17.10
C LYS A 131 -14.47 7.98 -16.96
N PRO A 132 -14.33 9.30 -17.20
CA PRO A 132 -13.05 10.01 -17.02
C PRO A 132 -12.41 9.88 -15.63
N PRO A 133 -13.17 9.87 -14.50
CA PRO A 133 -12.59 9.66 -13.18
C PRO A 133 -11.85 8.34 -13.02
N VAL A 134 -12.25 7.28 -13.74
CA VAL A 134 -11.57 5.98 -13.69
C VAL A 134 -10.18 6.07 -14.35
N TRP A 135 -10.07 6.76 -15.48
CA TRP A 135 -8.78 6.98 -16.14
C TRP A 135 -7.85 7.89 -15.33
N ALA A 136 -8.42 8.93 -14.69
CA ALA A 136 -7.67 9.76 -13.76
C ALA A 136 -7.11 8.95 -12.57
N LEU A 137 -7.91 8.02 -12.05
CA LEU A 137 -7.52 7.11 -10.98
C LEU A 137 -6.38 6.16 -11.43
N ILE A 138 -6.48 5.59 -12.64
CA ILE A 138 -5.46 4.71 -13.23
C ILE A 138 -4.15 5.47 -13.43
N ALA A 139 -4.21 6.67 -14.01
CA ALA A 139 -3.02 7.51 -14.23
C ALA A 139 -2.37 7.93 -12.90
N CYS A 140 -3.19 8.32 -11.91
CA CYS A 140 -2.71 8.68 -10.59
C CYS A 140 -2.01 7.48 -9.90
N HIS A 141 -2.59 6.29 -9.99
CA HIS A 141 -2.00 5.08 -9.41
C HIS A 141 -0.70 4.67 -10.14
N PHE A 142 -0.65 4.83 -11.46
CA PHE A 142 0.57 4.62 -12.24
C PHE A 142 1.70 5.54 -11.77
N CYS A 143 1.44 6.85 -11.66
CA CYS A 143 2.44 7.82 -11.22
C CYS A 143 2.88 7.60 -9.77
N HIS A 144 1.94 7.26 -8.87
CA HIS A 144 2.25 6.94 -7.48
C HIS A 144 3.20 5.74 -7.38
N ASN A 145 2.86 4.65 -8.05
CA ASN A 145 3.65 3.42 -8.00
C ASN A 145 5.00 3.55 -8.73
N TRP A 146 5.11 4.41 -9.73
CA TRP A 146 6.39 4.70 -10.37
C TRP A 146 7.45 5.14 -9.35
N GLY A 147 7.13 6.14 -8.52
CA GLY A 147 8.03 6.60 -7.45
C GLY A 147 8.24 5.55 -6.35
N THR A 148 7.16 4.93 -5.89
CA THR A 148 7.20 3.95 -4.80
C THR A 148 8.07 2.74 -5.15
N PHE A 149 7.94 2.15 -6.35
CA PHE A 149 8.73 0.99 -6.76
C PHE A 149 10.20 1.33 -7.04
N ILE A 150 10.50 2.52 -7.57
CA ILE A 150 11.88 2.98 -7.71
C ILE A 150 12.53 3.06 -6.34
N LEU A 151 11.91 3.73 -5.37
CA LEU A 151 12.47 3.86 -4.03
C LEU A 151 12.55 2.50 -3.32
N LEU A 152 11.55 1.65 -3.44
CA LEU A 152 11.57 0.31 -2.85
C LEU A 152 12.78 -0.51 -3.35
N THR A 153 13.09 -0.42 -4.65
CA THR A 153 14.14 -1.23 -5.28
C THR A 153 15.53 -0.62 -5.10
N TRP A 154 15.65 0.71 -5.26
CA TRP A 154 16.95 1.37 -5.38
C TRP A 154 17.39 2.09 -4.11
N MET A 155 16.53 2.31 -3.11
CA MET A 155 16.91 2.95 -1.84
C MET A 155 18.02 2.20 -1.10
N PRO A 156 17.99 0.86 -0.94
CA PRO A 156 19.10 0.15 -0.30
C PRO A 156 20.42 0.28 -1.08
N THR A 157 20.34 0.28 -2.41
CA THR A 157 21.51 0.47 -3.30
C THR A 157 22.09 1.88 -3.14
N TYR A 158 21.23 2.91 -3.10
CA TYR A 158 21.64 4.29 -2.83
C TYR A 158 22.35 4.41 -1.48
N TYR A 159 21.80 3.83 -0.43
CA TYR A 159 22.42 3.86 0.90
C TYR A 159 23.79 3.16 0.92
N ASN A 160 23.92 2.04 0.22
CA ASN A 160 25.18 1.30 0.18
C ASN A 160 26.21 1.97 -0.75
N GLN A 161 25.83 2.34 -1.97
CA GLN A 161 26.79 2.81 -2.99
C GLN A 161 27.14 4.29 -2.85
N VAL A 162 26.15 5.14 -2.53
CA VAL A 162 26.33 6.59 -2.43
C VAL A 162 26.70 7.02 -1.02
N LEU A 163 25.91 6.60 -0.02
CA LEU A 163 26.17 6.98 1.38
C LEU A 163 27.20 6.08 2.08
N LYS A 164 27.68 5.02 1.39
CA LYS A 164 28.73 4.09 1.88
C LYS A 164 28.36 3.34 3.17
N PHE A 165 27.07 3.15 3.43
CA PHE A 165 26.61 2.32 4.54
C PHE A 165 26.90 0.84 4.28
N ASN A 166 27.21 0.08 5.31
CA ASN A 166 27.28 -1.37 5.21
C ASN A 166 25.88 -1.96 5.06
N LEU A 167 25.76 -3.27 4.76
CA LEU A 167 24.49 -3.92 4.49
C LEU A 167 23.51 -3.83 5.67
N THR A 168 24.02 -3.99 6.90
CA THR A 168 23.20 -3.94 8.12
C THR A 168 22.71 -2.52 8.38
N GLU A 169 23.58 -1.51 8.25
CA GLU A 169 23.21 -0.10 8.37
C GLU A 169 22.19 0.30 7.31
N SER A 170 22.41 -0.08 6.05
CA SER A 170 21.47 0.17 4.96
C SER A 170 20.08 -0.39 5.26
N SER A 171 20.01 -1.61 5.80
CA SER A 171 18.73 -2.23 6.17
C SER A 171 18.05 -1.49 7.33
N LEU A 172 18.80 -1.11 8.36
CA LEU A 172 18.29 -0.38 9.52
C LEU A 172 17.80 1.03 9.14
N PHE A 173 18.55 1.75 8.30
CA PHE A 173 18.14 3.08 7.86
C PHE A 173 16.95 3.03 6.90
N CYS A 174 16.73 1.94 6.18
CA CYS A 174 15.50 1.72 5.42
C CYS A 174 14.25 1.56 6.31
N VAL A 175 14.39 1.22 7.59
CA VAL A 175 13.27 1.14 8.54
C VAL A 175 12.63 2.51 8.75
N LEU A 176 13.42 3.59 8.82
CA LEU A 176 12.93 4.92 9.13
C LEU A 176 11.88 5.44 8.12
N PRO A 177 12.10 5.38 6.79
CA PRO A 177 11.08 5.74 5.80
C PRO A 177 9.76 4.96 5.94
N TRP A 178 9.83 3.64 6.19
CA TRP A 178 8.62 2.83 6.37
C TRP A 178 7.87 3.17 7.67
N LEU A 179 8.61 3.48 8.74
CA LEU A 179 8.01 3.91 10.00
C LEU A 179 7.32 5.27 9.85
N THR A 180 7.96 6.23 9.17
CA THR A 180 7.33 7.52 8.88
C THR A 180 6.10 7.37 8.01
N MET A 181 6.09 6.46 7.02
CA MET A 181 4.88 6.13 6.25
C MET A 181 3.76 5.63 7.14
N ALA A 182 4.04 4.69 8.06
CA ALA A 182 3.03 4.16 8.97
C ALA A 182 2.40 5.25 9.84
N ILE A 183 3.20 6.15 10.38
CA ILE A 183 2.73 7.27 11.21
C ILE A 183 1.94 8.26 10.34
N SER A 184 2.52 8.71 9.25
CA SER A 184 1.94 9.74 8.38
C SER A 184 0.64 9.27 7.70
N ALA A 185 0.49 7.98 7.38
CA ALA A 185 -0.76 7.43 6.85
C ALA A 185 -1.91 7.62 7.85
N ASN A 186 -1.69 7.30 9.13
CA ASN A 186 -2.72 7.48 10.17
C ASN A 186 -3.03 8.96 10.40
N VAL A 187 -2.02 9.82 10.46
CA VAL A 187 -2.21 11.27 10.58
C VAL A 187 -3.00 11.82 9.38
N GLY A 188 -2.63 11.42 8.16
CA GLY A 188 -3.32 11.80 6.94
C GLY A 188 -4.77 11.31 6.89
N GLY A 189 -5.02 10.08 7.34
CA GLY A 189 -6.37 9.53 7.46
C GLY A 189 -7.24 10.33 8.42
N TRP A 190 -6.70 10.63 9.59
CA TRP A 190 -7.41 11.46 10.60
C TRP A 190 -7.68 12.89 10.10
N ILE A 191 -6.72 13.53 9.46
CA ILE A 191 -6.89 14.87 8.87
C ILE A 191 -7.97 14.83 7.78
N ALA A 192 -7.91 13.85 6.87
CA ALA A 192 -8.87 13.74 5.77
C ALA A 192 -10.31 13.57 6.27
N ASP A 193 -10.53 12.64 7.19
CA ASP A 193 -11.87 12.40 7.74
C ASP A 193 -12.37 13.57 8.59
N THR A 194 -11.48 14.27 9.30
CA THR A 194 -11.82 15.47 10.05
C THR A 194 -12.23 16.63 9.11
N LEU A 195 -11.55 16.81 7.98
CA LEU A 195 -11.92 17.82 6.99
C LEU A 195 -13.30 17.52 6.37
N VAL A 196 -13.55 16.25 6.03
CA VAL A 196 -14.86 15.82 5.51
C VAL A 196 -15.96 16.04 6.55
N SER A 197 -15.74 15.69 7.81
CA SER A 197 -16.73 15.90 8.89
C SER A 197 -17.02 17.37 9.18
N ARG A 198 -16.07 18.27 8.90
CA ARG A 198 -16.24 19.72 8.99
C ARG A 198 -16.94 20.34 7.77
N GLY A 199 -17.39 19.52 6.82
CA GLY A 199 -18.16 19.98 5.65
C GLY A 199 -17.32 20.31 4.42
N THR A 200 -16.01 20.04 4.42
CA THR A 200 -15.20 20.16 3.19
C THR A 200 -15.60 19.04 2.22
N SER A 201 -15.77 19.38 0.94
CA SER A 201 -16.18 18.37 -0.06
C SER A 201 -15.16 17.24 -0.15
N VAL A 202 -15.64 15.99 -0.25
CA VAL A 202 -14.80 14.79 -0.39
C VAL A 202 -13.79 14.96 -1.53
N THR A 203 -14.24 15.46 -2.68
CA THR A 203 -13.37 15.71 -3.85
C THR A 203 -12.22 16.66 -3.53
N THR A 204 -12.48 17.73 -2.80
CA THR A 204 -11.43 18.70 -2.41
C THR A 204 -10.43 18.06 -1.47
N VAL A 205 -10.91 17.31 -0.48
CA VAL A 205 -10.03 16.59 0.47
C VAL A 205 -9.14 15.60 -0.27
N ARG A 206 -9.70 14.79 -1.20
CA ARG A 206 -8.91 13.83 -1.99
C ARG A 206 -7.83 14.53 -2.83
N LYS A 207 -8.15 15.66 -3.44
CA LYS A 207 -7.19 16.45 -4.21
C LYS A 207 -6.07 17.01 -3.32
N ILE A 208 -6.39 17.58 -2.17
CA ILE A 208 -5.39 18.10 -1.22
C ILE A 208 -4.45 16.97 -0.76
N MET A 209 -5.01 15.85 -0.29
CA MET A 209 -4.22 14.72 0.19
C MET A 209 -3.31 14.16 -0.89
N GLN A 210 -3.80 14.00 -2.11
CA GLN A 210 -3.01 13.51 -3.23
C GLN A 210 -1.95 14.51 -3.69
N SER A 211 -2.22 15.82 -3.62
CA SER A 211 -1.23 16.85 -3.93
C SER A 211 -0.07 16.82 -2.93
N ILE A 212 -0.36 16.65 -1.64
CA ILE A 212 0.69 16.47 -0.62
C ILE A 212 1.50 15.20 -0.91
N GLY A 213 0.81 14.10 -1.23
CA GLY A 213 1.44 12.81 -1.54
C GLY A 213 2.30 12.81 -2.81
N PHE A 214 2.14 13.76 -3.73
CA PHE A 214 2.98 13.88 -4.93
C PHE A 214 4.03 14.99 -4.82
N LEU A 215 3.64 16.16 -4.36
CA LEU A 215 4.56 17.32 -4.29
C LEU A 215 5.58 17.19 -3.15
N GLY A 216 5.17 16.56 -2.03
CA GLY A 216 6.08 16.31 -0.92
C GLY A 216 7.28 15.44 -1.31
N PRO A 217 7.06 14.21 -1.83
CA PRO A 217 8.16 13.39 -2.34
C PRO A 217 9.00 14.09 -3.41
N ALA A 218 8.37 14.77 -4.37
CA ALA A 218 9.09 15.48 -5.43
C ALA A 218 10.02 16.55 -4.83
N PHE A 219 9.56 17.33 -3.85
CA PHE A 219 10.37 18.32 -3.16
C PHE A 219 11.54 17.68 -2.40
N PHE A 220 11.28 16.71 -1.53
CA PHE A 220 12.35 16.11 -0.71
C PHE A 220 13.37 15.35 -1.57
N LEU A 221 12.94 14.61 -2.60
CA LEU A 221 13.86 13.90 -3.47
C LEU A 221 14.72 14.85 -4.32
N SER A 222 14.19 16.01 -4.73
CA SER A 222 14.99 17.01 -5.45
C SER A 222 16.11 17.62 -4.58
N GLN A 223 15.96 17.62 -3.25
CA GLN A 223 16.99 18.09 -2.34
C GLN A 223 18.17 17.12 -2.19
N LEU A 224 17.98 15.82 -2.49
CA LEU A 224 19.03 14.81 -2.31
C LEU A 224 20.30 15.10 -3.12
N SER A 225 20.17 15.74 -4.28
CA SER A 225 21.33 16.13 -5.11
C SER A 225 22.19 17.26 -4.48
N HIS A 226 21.69 17.93 -3.46
CA HIS A 226 22.35 19.04 -2.77
C HIS A 226 22.79 18.71 -1.34
N ILE A 227 22.62 17.45 -0.93
CA ILE A 227 22.89 17.01 0.45
C ILE A 227 24.10 16.11 0.48
N ASP A 228 25.16 16.56 1.17
CA ASP A 228 26.39 15.79 1.39
C ASP A 228 26.36 14.96 2.69
N SER A 229 25.48 15.31 3.64
CA SER A 229 25.38 14.60 4.92
C SER A 229 24.51 13.35 4.81
N PRO A 230 25.03 12.15 5.13
CA PRO A 230 24.24 10.91 5.11
C PRO A 230 23.01 10.96 6.02
N ALA A 231 23.10 11.61 7.19
CA ALA A 231 21.97 11.74 8.11
C ALA A 231 20.84 12.59 7.53
N LEU A 232 21.17 13.70 6.86
CA LEU A 232 20.19 14.53 6.18
C LEU A 232 19.57 13.82 4.97
N ALA A 233 20.35 13.02 4.23
CA ALA A 233 19.82 12.23 3.12
C ALA A 233 18.78 11.19 3.59
N VAL A 234 19.07 10.47 4.68
CA VAL A 234 18.11 9.54 5.31
C VAL A 234 16.86 10.27 5.79
N LEU A 235 17.02 11.45 6.40
CA LEU A 235 15.89 12.27 6.84
C LEU A 235 15.03 12.74 5.66
N CYS A 236 15.64 13.20 4.57
CA CYS A 236 14.93 13.57 3.34
C CYS A 236 14.14 12.38 2.75
N MET A 237 14.75 11.20 2.71
CA MET A 237 14.06 9.98 2.29
C MET A 237 12.86 9.66 3.19
N ALA A 238 13.03 9.78 4.51
CA ALA A 238 11.96 9.55 5.46
C ALA A 238 10.81 10.57 5.32
N CYS A 239 11.13 11.86 5.12
CA CYS A 239 10.15 12.90 4.86
C CYS A 239 9.44 12.72 3.52
N SER A 240 10.16 12.28 2.48
CA SER A 240 9.60 11.92 1.18
C SER A 240 8.54 10.82 1.32
N GLN A 241 8.92 9.71 1.95
CA GLN A 241 8.00 8.58 2.15
C GLN A 241 6.85 8.91 3.10
N GLY A 242 7.12 9.70 4.14
CA GLY A 242 6.07 10.20 5.04
C GLY A 242 5.05 11.08 4.32
N SER A 243 5.49 11.92 3.39
CA SER A 243 4.59 12.73 2.56
C SER A 243 3.79 11.87 1.57
N ASP A 244 4.42 10.85 0.96
CA ASP A 244 3.76 9.92 0.04
C ASP A 244 2.59 9.18 0.71
N ALA A 245 2.70 8.90 2.01
CA ALA A 245 1.67 8.21 2.77
C ALA A 245 0.31 8.94 2.79
N PHE A 246 0.25 10.25 2.55
CA PHE A 246 -1.00 11.00 2.40
C PHE A 246 -1.82 10.55 1.19
N SER A 247 -1.19 9.95 0.19
CA SER A 247 -1.86 9.32 -0.96
C SER A 247 -2.84 8.21 -0.55
N GLN A 248 -2.71 7.62 0.64
CA GLN A 248 -3.69 6.65 1.16
C GLN A 248 -5.07 7.28 1.28
N SER A 249 -5.14 8.50 1.79
CA SER A 249 -6.39 9.24 1.94
C SER A 249 -6.80 9.98 0.66
N GLY A 250 -5.90 10.15 -0.28
CA GLY A 250 -6.17 10.70 -1.62
C GLY A 250 -6.63 9.63 -2.59
N LEU A 251 -5.68 8.91 -3.18
CA LEU A 251 -5.87 7.90 -4.23
C LEU A 251 -6.68 6.68 -3.76
N TYR A 252 -6.24 6.03 -2.67
CA TYR A 252 -6.81 4.72 -2.30
C TYR A 252 -8.23 4.85 -1.74
N SER A 253 -8.53 5.88 -0.95
CA SER A 253 -9.90 6.16 -0.51
C SER A 253 -10.83 6.50 -1.68
N ASN A 254 -10.29 7.13 -2.73
CA ASN A 254 -11.08 7.55 -3.89
C ASN A 254 -11.66 6.38 -4.71
N HIS A 255 -11.04 5.19 -4.65
CA HIS A 255 -11.62 3.98 -5.26
C HIS A 255 -13.01 3.66 -4.70
N GLN A 256 -13.16 3.84 -3.39
CA GLN A 256 -14.44 3.60 -2.70
C GLN A 256 -15.42 4.76 -2.91
N ASP A 257 -14.93 5.99 -3.14
CA ASP A 257 -15.79 7.16 -3.36
C ASP A 257 -16.39 7.18 -4.78
N ILE A 258 -15.59 6.81 -5.81
CA ILE A 258 -16.03 6.78 -7.21
C ILE A 258 -17.02 5.65 -7.47
N GLY A 259 -16.79 4.47 -6.90
CA GLY A 259 -17.62 3.31 -7.14
C GLY A 259 -17.60 2.34 -5.97
N PRO A 260 -18.32 2.62 -4.87
CA PRO A 260 -18.28 1.78 -3.66
C PRO A 260 -18.60 0.31 -3.94
N ARG A 261 -19.57 0.05 -4.84
CA ARG A 261 -19.97 -1.30 -5.25
C ARG A 261 -18.87 -2.05 -6.03
N TYR A 262 -18.01 -1.30 -6.74
CA TYR A 262 -16.94 -1.83 -7.60
C TYR A 262 -15.55 -1.46 -7.08
N ALA A 263 -15.41 -1.06 -5.81
CA ALA A 263 -14.16 -0.56 -5.25
C ALA A 263 -12.99 -1.54 -5.42
N GLY A 264 -13.22 -2.84 -5.20
CA GLY A 264 -12.21 -3.88 -5.44
C GLY A 264 -11.82 -4.02 -6.90
N VAL A 265 -12.79 -3.89 -7.83
CA VAL A 265 -12.54 -3.96 -9.28
C VAL A 265 -11.73 -2.75 -9.74
N LEU A 266 -12.10 -1.55 -9.29
CA LEU A 266 -11.38 -0.32 -9.59
C LEU A 266 -9.94 -0.36 -9.07
N LEU A 267 -9.75 -0.86 -7.85
CA LEU A 267 -8.41 -1.04 -7.30
C LEU A 267 -7.61 -2.08 -8.09
N GLY A 268 -8.19 -3.21 -8.42
CA GLY A 268 -7.53 -4.23 -9.25
C GLY A 268 -7.08 -3.69 -10.60
N LEU A 269 -7.97 -2.94 -11.29
CA LEU A 269 -7.68 -2.32 -12.57
C LEU A 269 -6.53 -1.29 -12.48
N SER A 270 -6.63 -0.35 -11.53
CA SER A 270 -5.62 0.69 -11.36
C SER A 270 -4.30 0.14 -10.83
N ASN A 271 -4.33 -0.87 -9.95
CA ASN A 271 -3.12 -1.53 -9.44
C ASN A 271 -2.37 -2.29 -10.54
N THR A 272 -3.08 -2.85 -11.52
CA THR A 272 -2.42 -3.47 -12.70
C THR A 272 -1.57 -2.45 -13.44
N ALA A 273 -2.10 -1.25 -13.69
CA ALA A 273 -1.34 -0.16 -14.28
C ALA A 273 -0.17 0.28 -13.36
N GLY A 274 -0.41 0.34 -12.06
CA GLY A 274 0.60 0.66 -11.05
C GLY A 274 1.76 -0.33 -11.04
N VAL A 275 1.50 -1.63 -11.15
CA VAL A 275 2.56 -2.65 -11.24
C VAL A 275 3.38 -2.49 -12.51
N LEU A 276 2.74 -2.19 -13.65
CA LEU A 276 3.46 -1.89 -14.90
C LEU A 276 4.38 -0.68 -14.74
N ALA A 277 3.93 0.36 -14.01
CA ALA A 277 4.79 1.51 -13.67
C ALA A 277 6.04 1.07 -12.87
N GLY A 278 5.88 0.14 -11.95
CA GLY A 278 7.00 -0.45 -11.21
C GLY A 278 8.01 -1.15 -12.11
N VAL A 279 7.52 -1.99 -13.03
CA VAL A 279 8.38 -2.71 -13.99
C VAL A 279 9.15 -1.73 -14.85
N PHE A 280 8.47 -0.77 -15.50
CA PHE A 280 9.11 0.20 -16.38
C PHE A 280 10.02 1.17 -15.60
N GLY A 281 9.59 1.66 -14.44
CA GLY A 281 10.35 2.62 -13.62
C GLY A 281 11.65 2.01 -13.10
N THR A 282 11.61 0.80 -12.56
CA THR A 282 12.82 0.12 -12.06
C THR A 282 13.78 -0.25 -13.18
N ALA A 283 13.27 -0.71 -14.33
CA ALA A 283 14.08 -1.01 -15.50
C ALA A 283 14.75 0.25 -16.09
N ALA A 284 13.98 1.35 -16.23
CA ALA A 284 14.51 2.62 -16.71
C ALA A 284 15.60 3.17 -15.79
N THR A 285 15.39 3.12 -14.48
CA THR A 285 16.40 3.54 -13.49
C THR A 285 17.66 2.69 -13.59
N GLY A 286 17.53 1.35 -13.72
CA GLY A 286 18.68 0.47 -13.90
C GLY A 286 19.46 0.77 -15.18
N TYR A 287 18.76 1.05 -16.27
CA TYR A 287 19.39 1.43 -17.55
C TYR A 287 20.16 2.75 -17.41
N ILE A 288 19.55 3.78 -16.81
CA ILE A 288 20.19 5.08 -16.57
C ILE A 288 21.45 4.94 -15.70
N LEU A 289 21.38 4.14 -14.63
CA LEU A 289 22.53 3.91 -13.74
C LEU A 289 23.68 3.14 -14.42
N GLN A 290 23.37 2.25 -15.38
CA GLN A 290 24.39 1.49 -16.11
C GLN A 290 25.07 2.32 -17.20
N HIS A 291 24.33 3.17 -17.90
CA HIS A 291 24.81 3.90 -19.05
C HIS A 291 25.17 5.36 -18.73
N GLY A 292 24.98 5.78 -17.49
CA GLY A 292 25.39 7.02 -16.87
C GLY A 292 25.11 8.28 -17.68
N LEU A 293 24.25 9.18 -17.19
CA LEU A 293 24.49 10.59 -17.47
C LEU A 293 25.63 11.02 -16.53
N PRO A 294 26.70 11.63 -17.06
CA PRO A 294 27.83 12.06 -16.25
C PRO A 294 27.41 13.09 -15.21
#